data_893608badc357518bb2278f7dd5c02a7
#
_entry.id   893608badc357518bb2278f7dd5c02a7
#
_cell.length_a   1.000
_cell.length_b   1.000
_cell.length_c   1.000
_cell.angle_alpha   90.00
_cell.angle_beta   90.00
_cell.angle_gamma   90.00
#
_symmetry.space_group_name_H-M   'P 1'
#
loop_
_entity.id
_entity.type
_entity.pdbx_description
1 polymer ?
#
loop_
_entity_poly.entity_id
_entity_poly.type
_entity_poly.pdbx_seq_one_letter_code
_entity_poly.pdbx_strand_id
1 'polypeptide(L)'
;MLPAFAYIRAESLQDAVDRAAAGNSQLHAGGTDLVGCLRDGVFTVDTVVSLGGIQGLASIRETDGGGLAIGAMTPVAAVAASPAVNRLYPGLAQAAGEVGSPQLRAQGTLGGNLCQKPRCWYYRGEFDCLRKGGDTCFAFGGQNRYHCILGGDMCYIVHPSDPAPALVALDATVR
;
A
#
# COMPACT_ATOMS: atom_id res chain seq x y z
N MET A 1 9.13 -5.36 -19.07
CA MET A 1 8.36 -4.30 -19.79
C MET A 1 6.99 -4.22 -19.17
N LEU A 2 6.37 -3.03 -19.08
CA LEU A 2 5.00 -2.95 -18.59
C LEU A 2 4.04 -3.60 -19.59
N PRO A 3 3.01 -4.34 -19.12
CA PRO A 3 1.96 -4.86 -19.99
C PRO A 3 1.11 -3.70 -20.57
N ALA A 4 0.33 -3.98 -21.60
CA ALA A 4 -0.67 -3.03 -22.09
C ALA A 4 -1.84 -2.94 -21.11
N PHE A 5 -2.27 -1.72 -20.78
CA PHE A 5 -3.46 -1.43 -19.97
C PHE A 5 -4.01 -0.04 -20.31
N ALA A 6 -5.28 0.19 -20.06
CA ALA A 6 -5.86 1.53 -20.09
C ALA A 6 -5.47 2.31 -18.82
N TYR A 7 -5.08 3.59 -18.97
CA TYR A 7 -4.83 4.48 -17.84
C TYR A 7 -5.90 5.56 -17.78
N ILE A 8 -6.66 5.60 -16.69
CA ILE A 8 -7.76 6.51 -16.48
C ILE A 8 -7.51 7.34 -15.23
N ARG A 9 -7.78 8.62 -15.28
CA ARG A 9 -7.72 9.51 -14.12
C ARG A 9 -9.12 9.68 -13.54
N ALA A 10 -9.33 9.26 -12.31
CA ALA A 10 -10.59 9.43 -11.63
C ALA A 10 -10.82 10.91 -11.27
N GLU A 11 -12.06 11.37 -11.43
CA GLU A 11 -12.49 12.74 -11.16
C GLU A 11 -13.06 12.91 -9.74
N SER A 12 -13.53 11.82 -9.14
CA SER A 12 -14.08 11.80 -7.78
C SER A 12 -13.81 10.46 -7.08
N LEU A 13 -14.06 10.40 -5.77
CA LEU A 13 -14.00 9.12 -5.02
C LEU A 13 -15.00 8.12 -5.55
N GLN A 14 -16.23 8.56 -5.87
CA GLN A 14 -17.25 7.67 -6.41
C GLN A 14 -16.84 7.12 -7.78
N ASP A 15 -16.32 7.98 -8.68
CA ASP A 15 -15.79 7.55 -9.98
C ASP A 15 -14.64 6.54 -9.82
N ALA A 16 -13.75 6.75 -8.84
CA ALA A 16 -12.67 5.80 -8.55
C ALA A 16 -13.20 4.45 -8.06
N VAL A 17 -14.20 4.44 -7.19
CA VAL A 17 -14.84 3.21 -6.67
C VAL A 17 -15.56 2.46 -7.79
N ASP A 18 -16.36 3.16 -8.59
CA ASP A 18 -17.11 2.56 -9.69
C ASP A 18 -16.18 1.92 -10.72
N ARG A 19 -15.09 2.61 -11.09
CA ARG A 19 -14.07 2.06 -11.99
C ARG A 19 -13.27 0.92 -11.40
N ALA A 20 -12.98 0.98 -10.09
CA ALA A 20 -12.29 -0.11 -9.40
C ALA A 20 -13.16 -1.39 -9.30
N ALA A 21 -14.49 -1.23 -9.24
CA ALA A 21 -15.43 -2.34 -9.24
C ALA A 21 -15.70 -2.88 -10.65
N ALA A 22 -15.39 -2.12 -11.71
CA ALA A 22 -15.63 -2.51 -13.10
C ALA A 22 -14.46 -3.34 -13.64
N GLY A 23 -14.57 -4.68 -13.56
CA GLY A 23 -13.63 -5.60 -14.18
C GLY A 23 -12.28 -5.69 -13.47
N ASN A 24 -11.23 -6.02 -14.24
CA ASN A 24 -9.85 -6.20 -13.76
C ASN A 24 -9.11 -4.87 -13.66
N SER A 25 -9.46 -4.08 -12.66
CA SER A 25 -8.92 -2.73 -12.43
C SER A 25 -8.07 -2.64 -11.16
N GLN A 26 -7.08 -1.75 -11.16
CA GLN A 26 -6.27 -1.44 -9.97
C GLN A 26 -6.16 0.07 -9.75
N LEU A 27 -6.31 0.49 -8.49
CA LEU A 27 -6.11 1.88 -8.09
C LEU A 27 -4.63 2.24 -8.07
N HIS A 28 -4.30 3.40 -8.59
CA HIS A 28 -2.95 3.95 -8.66
C HIS A 28 -2.85 5.23 -7.82
N ALA A 29 -2.02 5.18 -6.78
CA ALA A 29 -1.61 6.33 -5.99
C ALA A 29 -0.19 6.76 -6.40
N GLY A 30 0.83 6.53 -5.55
CA GLY A 30 2.23 6.79 -5.90
C GLY A 30 2.85 5.79 -6.88
N GLY A 31 2.22 4.64 -7.10
CA GLY A 31 2.66 3.61 -8.05
C GLY A 31 3.90 2.81 -7.65
N THR A 32 4.55 3.14 -6.54
CA THR A 32 5.84 2.54 -6.11
C THR A 32 5.80 1.03 -5.88
N ASP A 33 4.63 0.46 -5.65
CA ASP A 33 4.42 -0.99 -5.57
C ASP A 33 3.71 -1.54 -6.82
N LEU A 34 2.60 -0.93 -7.23
CA LEU A 34 1.79 -1.38 -8.35
C LEU A 34 2.59 -1.52 -9.65
N VAL A 35 3.37 -0.48 -10.00
CA VAL A 35 4.16 -0.50 -11.24
C VAL A 35 5.21 -1.61 -11.23
N GLY A 36 5.82 -1.87 -10.06
CA GLY A 36 6.73 -3.00 -9.88
C GLY A 36 6.03 -4.34 -10.10
N CYS A 37 4.86 -4.55 -9.51
CA CYS A 37 4.08 -5.77 -9.69
C CYS A 37 3.70 -6.01 -11.15
N LEU A 38 3.26 -4.96 -11.86
CA LEU A 38 2.89 -5.07 -13.28
C LEU A 38 4.10 -5.36 -14.17
N ARG A 39 5.23 -4.68 -13.92
CA ARG A 39 6.46 -4.90 -14.66
C ARG A 39 6.97 -6.34 -14.51
N ASP A 40 6.87 -6.88 -13.30
CA ASP A 40 7.37 -8.20 -12.93
C ASP A 40 6.33 -9.31 -13.19
N GLY A 41 5.16 -8.96 -13.76
CA GLY A 41 4.14 -9.93 -14.17
C GLY A 41 3.47 -10.66 -13.00
N VAL A 42 3.44 -10.05 -11.80
CA VAL A 42 2.84 -10.67 -10.60
C VAL A 42 1.34 -10.91 -10.80
N PHE A 43 0.68 -9.98 -11.50
CA PHE A 43 -0.70 -10.06 -11.97
C PHE A 43 -0.88 -9.14 -13.18
N THR A 44 -1.98 -9.31 -13.87
CA THR A 44 -2.37 -8.47 -15.02
C THR A 44 -3.51 -7.53 -14.64
N VAL A 45 -3.65 -6.43 -15.34
CA VAL A 45 -4.78 -5.50 -15.21
C VAL A 45 -5.20 -5.02 -16.59
N ASP A 46 -6.49 -4.75 -16.77
CA ASP A 46 -7.03 -4.14 -17.98
C ASP A 46 -7.04 -2.61 -17.84
N THR A 47 -7.24 -2.12 -16.61
CA THR A 47 -7.31 -0.69 -16.33
C THR A 47 -6.56 -0.31 -15.05
N VAL A 48 -5.78 0.76 -15.15
CA VAL A 48 -5.15 1.44 -14.00
C VAL A 48 -5.88 2.75 -13.77
N VAL A 49 -6.49 2.90 -12.58
CA VAL A 49 -7.29 4.07 -12.20
C VAL A 49 -6.48 4.97 -11.28
N SER A 50 -6.06 6.12 -11.77
CA SER A 50 -5.27 7.09 -11.01
C SER A 50 -6.15 7.91 -10.06
N LEU A 51 -5.73 7.96 -8.79
CA LEU A 51 -6.33 8.80 -7.75
C LEU A 51 -5.78 10.24 -7.74
N GLY A 52 -4.74 10.53 -8.51
CA GLY A 52 -4.04 11.81 -8.52
C GLY A 52 -4.86 13.02 -9.00
N GLY A 53 -6.08 12.80 -9.51
CA GLY A 53 -7.03 13.85 -9.89
C GLY A 53 -7.93 14.31 -8.75
N ILE A 54 -8.06 13.51 -7.69
CA ILE A 54 -9.06 13.73 -6.63
C ILE A 54 -8.50 14.72 -5.59
N GLN A 55 -9.19 15.84 -5.42
CA GLN A 55 -8.82 16.85 -4.44
C GLN A 55 -9.06 16.38 -2.99
N GLY A 56 -8.26 16.88 -2.05
CA GLY A 56 -8.44 16.66 -0.62
C GLY A 56 -7.90 15.33 -0.06
N LEU A 57 -7.41 14.43 -0.90
CA LEU A 57 -6.85 13.14 -0.47
C LEU A 57 -5.42 13.22 0.07
N ALA A 58 -4.72 14.34 -0.13
CA ALA A 58 -3.35 14.56 0.35
C ALA A 58 -3.34 15.68 1.38
N SER A 59 -3.66 15.37 2.63
CA SER A 59 -3.69 16.36 3.72
C SER A 59 -3.31 15.75 5.07
N ILE A 60 -2.77 16.58 5.95
CA ILE A 60 -2.57 16.26 7.38
C ILE A 60 -3.23 17.40 8.15
N ARG A 61 -4.25 17.09 8.94
CA ARG A 61 -5.00 18.09 9.71
C ARG A 61 -5.31 17.58 11.11
N GLU A 62 -5.26 18.48 12.08
CA GLU A 62 -5.73 18.19 13.43
C GLU A 62 -7.27 18.08 13.43
N THR A 63 -7.79 17.19 14.24
CA THR A 63 -9.23 17.01 14.43
C THR A 63 -9.67 17.67 15.74
N ASP A 64 -10.97 17.99 15.87
CA ASP A 64 -11.53 18.62 17.06
C ASP A 64 -11.31 17.80 18.35
N GLY A 65 -11.09 16.48 18.22
CA GLY A 65 -10.76 15.57 19.33
C GLY A 65 -9.27 15.52 19.68
N GLY A 66 -8.42 16.39 19.11
CA GLY A 66 -6.98 16.44 19.38
C GLY A 66 -6.15 15.37 18.66
N GLY A 67 -6.78 14.59 17.77
CA GLY A 67 -6.11 13.62 16.92
C GLY A 67 -5.68 14.21 15.56
N LEU A 68 -5.16 13.35 14.67
CA LEU A 68 -4.83 13.70 13.28
C LEU A 68 -5.67 12.92 12.29
N ALA A 69 -6.16 13.61 11.26
CA ALA A 69 -6.65 12.99 10.04
C ALA A 69 -5.60 13.15 8.93
N ILE A 70 -5.17 12.02 8.36
CA ILE A 70 -4.15 11.97 7.31
C ILE A 70 -4.77 11.38 6.07
N GLY A 71 -4.75 12.13 4.97
CA GLY A 71 -5.30 11.68 3.69
C GLY A 71 -4.49 10.54 3.09
N ALA A 72 -5.17 9.60 2.44
CA ALA A 72 -4.55 8.40 1.87
C ALA A 72 -3.50 8.69 0.79
N MET A 73 -3.63 9.82 0.08
CA MET A 73 -2.68 10.28 -0.96
C MET A 73 -1.53 11.12 -0.40
N THR A 74 -1.45 11.33 0.93
CA THR A 74 -0.33 12.05 1.55
C THR A 74 0.97 11.28 1.32
N PRO A 75 2.02 11.89 0.74
CA PRO A 75 3.32 11.26 0.58
C PRO A 75 3.88 10.80 1.93
N VAL A 76 4.50 9.63 1.96
CA VAL A 76 5.13 9.10 3.19
C VAL A 76 6.19 10.06 3.73
N ALA A 77 6.94 10.73 2.85
CA ALA A 77 7.89 11.76 3.24
C ALA A 77 7.22 12.94 3.97
N ALA A 78 6.01 13.35 3.55
CA ALA A 78 5.27 14.43 4.20
C ALA A 78 4.76 14.00 5.59
N VAL A 79 4.38 12.74 5.77
CA VAL A 79 4.03 12.18 7.09
C VAL A 79 5.23 12.22 8.02
N ALA A 80 6.40 11.74 7.57
CA ALA A 80 7.63 11.73 8.35
C ALA A 80 8.11 13.14 8.74
N ALA A 81 7.97 14.11 7.85
CA ALA A 81 8.43 15.49 8.06
C ALA A 81 7.39 16.40 8.76
N SER A 82 6.15 15.95 8.94
CA SER A 82 5.09 16.79 9.51
C SER A 82 5.34 17.16 10.97
N PRO A 83 5.39 18.46 11.33
CA PRO A 83 5.53 18.89 12.71
C PRO A 83 4.41 18.37 13.61
N ALA A 84 3.17 18.30 13.11
CA ALA A 84 2.02 17.80 13.87
C ALA A 84 2.15 16.30 14.15
N VAL A 85 2.60 15.49 13.16
CA VAL A 85 2.84 14.05 13.35
C VAL A 85 3.99 13.82 14.31
N ASN A 86 5.10 14.55 14.16
CA ASN A 86 6.26 14.46 15.05
C ASN A 86 5.92 14.83 16.50
N ARG A 87 5.06 15.82 16.71
CA ARG A 87 4.63 16.27 18.04
C ARG A 87 3.66 15.28 18.70
N LEU A 88 2.65 14.82 17.98
CA LEU A 88 1.55 14.02 18.54
C LEU A 88 1.81 12.51 18.48
N TYR A 89 2.47 12.06 17.41
CA TYR A 89 2.67 10.64 17.11
C TYR A 89 4.09 10.36 16.58
N PRO A 90 5.14 10.62 17.39
CA PRO A 90 6.54 10.50 16.94
C PRO A 90 6.88 9.10 16.42
N GLY A 91 6.28 8.05 16.97
CA GLY A 91 6.46 6.68 16.48
C GLY A 91 5.97 6.48 15.03
N LEU A 92 4.87 7.15 14.64
CA LEU A 92 4.40 7.14 13.26
C LEU A 92 5.34 7.92 12.33
N ALA A 93 5.85 9.08 12.78
CA ALA A 93 6.82 9.86 12.02
C ALA A 93 8.11 9.06 11.76
N GLN A 94 8.61 8.38 12.80
CA GLN A 94 9.78 7.51 12.71
C GLN A 94 9.53 6.34 11.74
N ALA A 95 8.44 5.60 11.91
CA ALA A 95 8.08 4.50 11.02
C ALA A 95 7.95 4.94 9.56
N ALA A 96 7.34 6.11 9.31
CA ALA A 96 7.28 6.70 7.97
C ALA A 96 8.67 7.06 7.43
N GLY A 97 9.58 7.51 8.29
CA GLY A 97 10.97 7.84 7.96
C GLY A 97 11.82 6.63 7.54
N GLU A 98 11.48 5.43 8.02
CA GLU A 98 12.19 4.19 7.70
C GLU A 98 11.68 3.50 6.42
N VAL A 99 10.59 3.95 5.82
CA VAL A 99 10.06 3.36 4.58
C VAL A 99 11.06 3.47 3.43
N GLY A 100 11.60 2.36 2.97
CA GLY A 100 12.41 2.22 1.76
C GLY A 100 13.50 3.30 1.60
N SER A 101 13.45 4.07 0.51
CA SER A 101 14.41 5.16 0.23
C SER A 101 13.73 6.53 0.23
N PRO A 102 14.48 7.65 0.30
CA PRO A 102 13.92 8.99 0.19
C PRO A 102 13.08 9.20 -1.08
N GLN A 103 13.49 8.61 -2.20
CA GLN A 103 12.78 8.68 -3.47
C GLN A 103 11.44 7.93 -3.40
N LEU A 104 11.44 6.74 -2.79
CA LEU A 104 10.22 5.97 -2.59
C LEU A 104 9.26 6.67 -1.64
N ARG A 105 9.75 7.29 -0.57
CA ARG A 105 8.92 8.07 0.36
C ARG A 105 8.33 9.33 -0.26
N ALA A 106 9.08 10.00 -1.14
CA ALA A 106 8.59 11.18 -1.85
C ALA A 106 7.45 10.86 -2.81
N GLN A 107 7.49 9.69 -3.44
CA GLN A 107 6.50 9.26 -4.43
C GLN A 107 5.38 8.39 -3.81
N GLY A 108 5.73 7.51 -2.90
CA GLY A 108 4.78 6.61 -2.22
C GLY A 108 3.87 7.37 -1.26
N THR A 109 2.61 6.95 -1.18
CA THR A 109 1.60 7.56 -0.31
C THR A 109 1.29 6.68 0.89
N LEU A 110 0.73 7.24 1.96
CA LEU A 110 0.38 6.48 3.16
C LEU A 110 -0.61 5.36 2.82
N GLY A 111 -1.70 5.65 2.12
CA GLY A 111 -2.69 4.65 1.71
C GLY A 111 -2.09 3.59 0.77
N GLY A 112 -1.28 4.00 -0.20
CA GLY A 112 -0.58 3.07 -1.08
C GLY A 112 0.40 2.16 -0.33
N ASN A 113 1.06 2.69 0.72
CA ASN A 113 1.94 1.89 1.57
C ASN A 113 1.17 0.86 2.40
N LEU A 114 -0.01 1.22 2.93
CA LEU A 114 -0.88 0.28 3.65
C LEU A 114 -1.48 -0.79 2.72
N CYS A 115 -1.74 -0.46 1.46
CA CYS A 115 -2.32 -1.37 0.47
C CYS A 115 -1.30 -2.13 -0.38
N GLN A 116 0.00 -2.01 -0.09
CA GLN A 116 1.03 -2.66 -0.89
C GLN A 116 0.95 -4.19 -0.85
N LYS A 117 1.32 -4.82 -1.94
CA LYS A 117 1.30 -6.27 -2.08
C LYS A 117 2.45 -6.93 -1.30
N PRO A 118 2.30 -8.20 -0.89
CA PRO A 118 3.33 -8.93 -0.17
C PRO A 118 4.70 -8.91 -0.85
N ARG A 119 5.77 -9.01 -0.05
CA ARG A 119 7.16 -9.13 -0.52
C ARG A 119 7.63 -10.58 -0.62
N CYS A 120 6.74 -11.53 -0.40
CA CYS A 120 7.00 -12.95 -0.55
C CYS A 120 7.49 -13.25 -1.98
N TRP A 121 8.64 -13.90 -2.12
CA TRP A 121 9.22 -14.25 -3.42
C TRP A 121 8.38 -15.25 -4.21
N TYR A 122 7.63 -16.14 -3.54
CA TYR A 122 6.67 -17.01 -4.22
C TYR A 122 5.51 -16.23 -4.82
N TYR A 123 4.99 -15.21 -4.10
CA TYR A 123 3.98 -14.31 -4.62
C TYR A 123 4.51 -13.44 -5.78
N ARG A 124 5.77 -12.95 -5.67
CA ARG A 124 6.39 -12.10 -6.69
C ARG A 124 6.98 -12.86 -7.86
N GLY A 125 7.26 -14.16 -7.70
CA GLY A 125 7.81 -15.03 -8.74
C GLY A 125 6.73 -15.79 -9.51
N GLU A 126 7.18 -16.71 -10.34
CA GLU A 126 6.35 -17.53 -11.25
C GLU A 126 5.74 -18.77 -10.57
N PHE A 127 5.34 -18.62 -9.31
CA PHE A 127 4.68 -19.68 -8.55
C PHE A 127 3.17 -19.45 -8.54
N ASP A 128 2.40 -20.49 -8.80
CA ASP A 128 0.94 -20.48 -8.64
C ASP A 128 0.58 -20.69 -7.16
N CYS A 129 0.87 -19.67 -6.35
CA CYS A 129 0.64 -19.73 -4.91
C CYS A 129 -0.82 -19.41 -4.57
N LEU A 130 -1.24 -19.80 -3.35
CA LEU A 130 -2.59 -19.59 -2.84
C LEU A 130 -3.13 -18.16 -3.05
N ARG A 131 -2.29 -17.11 -2.89
CA ARG A 131 -2.69 -15.71 -3.11
C ARG A 131 -2.86 -15.32 -4.58
N LYS A 132 -2.44 -16.16 -5.49
CA LYS A 132 -2.59 -15.95 -6.94
C LYS A 132 -3.63 -16.88 -7.55
N GLY A 133 -4.41 -17.59 -6.72
CA GLY A 133 -5.46 -18.50 -7.15
C GLY A 133 -5.06 -19.97 -7.16
N GLY A 134 -3.82 -20.30 -6.81
CA GLY A 134 -3.39 -21.67 -6.59
C GLY A 134 -3.89 -22.24 -5.25
N ASP A 135 -3.53 -23.45 -4.94
CA ASP A 135 -3.98 -24.22 -3.78
C ASP A 135 -2.94 -24.38 -2.67
N THR A 136 -1.70 -23.96 -2.91
CA THR A 136 -0.55 -24.24 -2.05
C THR A 136 0.19 -22.98 -1.62
N CYS A 137 0.56 -22.90 -0.33
CA CYS A 137 1.55 -21.94 0.14
C CYS A 137 2.95 -22.54 0.08
N PHE A 138 3.74 -22.16 -0.91
CA PHE A 138 5.11 -22.69 -1.09
C PHE A 138 6.06 -22.33 0.04
N ALA A 139 5.76 -21.29 0.84
CA ALA A 139 6.55 -20.93 2.00
C ALA A 139 6.45 -21.95 3.14
N PHE A 140 5.36 -22.73 3.22
CA PHE A 140 5.14 -23.69 4.30
C PHE A 140 6.26 -24.75 4.36
N GLY A 141 6.61 -25.34 3.23
CA GLY A 141 7.67 -26.35 3.13
C GLY A 141 8.96 -25.87 2.45
N GLY A 142 9.02 -24.61 2.07
CA GLY A 142 10.12 -24.04 1.28
C GLY A 142 10.93 -22.99 2.03
N GLN A 143 11.49 -22.04 1.28
CA GLN A 143 12.25 -20.91 1.81
C GLN A 143 11.32 -19.94 2.53
N ASN A 144 11.37 -19.88 3.87
CA ASN A 144 10.43 -19.10 4.69
C ASN A 144 11.07 -18.19 5.74
N ARG A 145 12.39 -17.97 5.66
CA ARG A 145 13.16 -17.18 6.63
C ARG A 145 12.57 -15.79 6.94
N TYR A 146 11.89 -15.18 5.99
CA TYR A 146 11.30 -13.83 6.11
C TYR A 146 9.77 -13.87 6.14
N HIS A 147 9.19 -15.00 6.48
CA HIS A 147 7.75 -15.15 6.64
C HIS A 147 7.34 -15.06 8.11
N CYS A 148 6.05 -14.98 8.39
CA CYS A 148 5.56 -14.85 9.76
C CYS A 148 5.86 -16.12 10.57
N ILE A 149 6.14 -15.93 11.86
CA ILE A 149 6.36 -17.01 12.83
C ILE A 149 5.15 -17.22 13.74
N LEU A 150 4.21 -16.29 13.74
CA LEU A 150 2.96 -16.34 14.50
C LEU A 150 1.79 -16.06 13.56
N GLY A 151 0.68 -16.74 13.75
CA GLY A 151 -0.47 -16.67 12.86
C GLY A 151 -0.17 -17.30 11.49
N GLY A 152 -0.74 -16.77 10.43
CA GLY A 152 -0.44 -17.22 9.07
C GLY A 152 -1.28 -18.41 8.66
N ASP A 153 -2.56 -18.39 8.97
CA ASP A 153 -3.50 -19.40 8.51
C ASP A 153 -3.48 -19.50 6.98
N MET A 154 -3.07 -20.63 6.44
CA MET A 154 -2.88 -20.95 5.03
C MET A 154 -1.89 -20.09 4.23
N CYS A 155 -1.55 -18.86 4.65
CA CYS A 155 -0.58 -17.98 3.98
C CYS A 155 0.30 -17.25 4.99
N TYR A 156 1.59 -17.48 4.94
CA TYR A 156 2.56 -17.06 5.96
C TYR A 156 3.29 -15.75 5.63
N ILE A 157 2.68 -14.85 4.86
CA ILE A 157 3.27 -13.54 4.56
C ILE A 157 3.36 -12.67 5.81
N VAL A 158 4.33 -11.74 5.80
CA VAL A 158 4.37 -10.58 6.70
C VAL A 158 3.83 -9.38 5.93
N HIS A 159 3.01 -8.54 6.57
CA HIS A 159 2.55 -7.28 5.96
C HIS A 159 3.75 -6.33 5.82
N PRO A 160 4.03 -5.81 4.61
CA PRO A 160 5.29 -5.12 4.35
C PRO A 160 5.29 -3.62 4.69
N SER A 161 4.25 -3.09 5.30
CA SER A 161 4.13 -1.67 5.65
C SER A 161 4.78 -1.36 6.98
N ASP A 162 5.81 -0.52 7.01
CA ASP A 162 6.43 -0.04 8.25
C ASP A 162 5.49 0.86 9.08
N PRO A 163 4.68 1.78 8.48
CA PRO A 163 3.67 2.53 9.22
C PRO A 163 2.53 1.72 9.82
N ALA A 164 2.18 0.55 9.26
CA ALA A 164 1.02 -0.21 9.71
C ALA A 164 1.12 -0.64 11.18
N PRO A 165 2.23 -1.20 11.70
CA PRO A 165 2.35 -1.52 13.13
C PRO A 165 2.23 -0.29 14.04
N ALA A 166 2.78 0.86 13.63
CA ALA A 166 2.65 2.11 14.38
C ALA A 166 1.19 2.58 14.42
N LEU A 167 0.47 2.50 13.31
CA LEU A 167 -0.95 2.85 13.26
C LEU A 167 -1.81 1.91 14.11
N VAL A 168 -1.53 0.62 14.12
CA VAL A 168 -2.21 -0.36 14.99
C VAL A 168 -1.95 -0.05 16.47
N ALA A 169 -0.70 0.25 16.84
CA ALA A 169 -0.34 0.60 18.21
C ALA A 169 -1.00 1.92 18.69
N LEU A 170 -1.37 2.80 17.76
CA LEU A 170 -2.06 4.06 18.01
C LEU A 170 -3.59 3.94 17.94
N ASP A 171 -4.12 2.73 17.77
CA ASP A 171 -5.56 2.46 17.56
C ASP A 171 -6.17 3.32 16.44
N ALA A 172 -5.42 3.46 15.35
CA ALA A 172 -5.82 4.29 14.22
C ALA A 172 -7.00 3.68 13.45
N THR A 173 -7.96 4.51 13.08
CA THR A 173 -9.12 4.11 12.28
C THR A 173 -8.90 4.48 10.81
N VAL A 174 -9.19 3.57 9.89
CA VAL A 174 -9.22 3.81 8.45
C VAL A 174 -10.67 3.97 7.99
N ARG A 175 -10.94 4.99 7.19
CA ARG A 175 -12.27 5.32 6.65
C ARG A 175 -12.24 5.38 5.13
#